data_28f57c9437189a2cbe15d2b64f426398
#
_entry.id   28f57c9437189a2cbe15d2b64f426398
#
_cell.length_a   1.000
_cell.length_b   1.000
_cell.length_c   1.000
_cell.angle_alpha   90.00
_cell.angle_beta   90.00
_cell.angle_gamma   90.00
#
_symmetry.space_group_name_H-M   'P 1'
#
loop_
_entity.id
_entity.type
_entity.pdbx_description
1 polymer ?
#
loop_
_entity_poly.entity_id
_entity_poly.type
_entity_poly.pdbx_seq_one_letter_code
_entity_poly.pdbx_strand_id
1 'polypeptide(L)'
;VVAVLTCVVPAILFLVMKHFGIISDVHLNQRKERFLPYSIITVCYVVGALYLFNINAPTWMWMFLFGAAMSALVSMVVNFFWKISAHMAGIGGLIGLLCKINNYGDGVFDLMPIICVMIITAGILGTSRIAMERHTLWQVIAGVLNGFLCVYMI
;
A
#
# COMPACT_ATOMS: atom_id res chain seq x y z
N VAL A 1 16.35 -2.76 9.07
CA VAL A 1 16.30 -3.33 7.72
C VAL A 1 14.96 -3.05 7.05
N VAL A 2 13.81 -3.46 7.65
CA VAL A 2 12.47 -3.33 7.02
C VAL A 2 12.14 -1.89 6.64
N ALA A 3 12.26 -0.93 7.56
CA ALA A 3 11.99 0.48 7.28
C ALA A 3 12.89 1.04 6.15
N VAL A 4 14.13 0.57 6.04
CA VAL A 4 15.02 0.94 4.94
C VAL A 4 14.48 0.39 3.62
N LEU A 5 14.09 -0.88 3.55
CA LEU A 5 13.58 -1.51 2.34
C LEU A 5 12.20 -0.97 1.92
N THR A 6 11.33 -0.62 2.86
CA THR A 6 9.96 -0.22 2.56
C THR A 6 9.76 1.27 2.38
N CYS A 7 10.65 2.11 2.95
CA CYS A 7 10.54 3.56 2.90
C CYS A 7 11.76 4.19 2.21
N VAL A 8 12.98 3.91 2.69
CA VAL A 8 14.18 4.65 2.24
C VAL A 8 14.56 4.26 0.81
N VAL A 9 14.63 2.96 0.52
CA VAL A 9 15.00 2.47 -0.82
C VAL A 9 13.99 2.93 -1.89
N PRO A 10 12.67 2.76 -1.74
CA PRO A 10 11.73 3.29 -2.70
C PRO A 10 11.81 4.81 -2.85
N ALA A 11 11.98 5.56 -1.76
CA ALA A 11 12.07 7.02 -1.81
C ALA A 11 13.32 7.48 -2.60
N ILE A 12 14.48 6.87 -2.33
CA ILE A 12 15.72 7.17 -3.08
C ILE A 12 15.55 6.82 -4.55
N LEU A 13 15.03 5.64 -4.87
CA LEU A 13 14.81 5.21 -6.25
C LEU A 13 13.84 6.16 -6.99
N PHE A 14 12.81 6.64 -6.31
CA PHE A 14 11.91 7.65 -6.87
C PHE A 14 12.63 8.98 -7.20
N LEU A 15 13.49 9.46 -6.29
CA LEU A 15 14.27 10.67 -6.50
C LEU A 15 15.27 10.49 -7.67
N VAL A 16 15.92 9.34 -7.73
CA VAL A 16 16.84 8.98 -8.83
C VAL A 16 16.08 8.94 -10.16
N MET A 17 14.93 8.27 -10.22
CA MET A 17 14.10 8.21 -11.43
C MET A 17 13.65 9.59 -11.90
N LYS A 18 13.33 10.50 -10.97
CA LYS A 18 13.00 11.88 -11.28
C LYS A 18 14.23 12.63 -11.81
N HIS A 19 15.38 12.46 -11.18
CA HIS A 19 16.63 13.12 -11.59
C HIS A 19 17.05 12.73 -13.02
N PHE A 20 16.90 11.45 -13.38
CA PHE A 20 17.19 10.95 -14.73
C PHE A 20 16.07 11.18 -15.75
N GLY A 21 14.99 11.87 -15.38
CA GLY A 21 13.87 12.16 -16.28
C GLY A 21 13.04 10.94 -16.70
N ILE A 22 13.17 9.80 -15.99
CA ILE A 22 12.39 8.57 -16.23
C ILE A 22 10.93 8.79 -15.86
N ILE A 23 10.67 9.64 -14.86
CA ILE A 23 9.33 10.08 -14.46
C ILE A 23 9.26 11.60 -14.58
N SER A 24 8.18 12.09 -15.20
CA SER A 24 7.99 13.53 -15.45
C SER A 24 7.59 14.28 -14.18
N ASP A 25 6.83 13.62 -13.29
CA ASP A 25 6.34 14.23 -12.05
C ASP A 25 6.30 13.19 -10.90
N VAL A 26 6.67 13.64 -9.69
CA VAL A 26 6.59 12.84 -8.46
C VAL A 26 5.17 12.33 -8.19
N HIS A 27 4.16 13.04 -8.68
CA HIS A 27 2.76 12.66 -8.54
C HIS A 27 2.32 11.55 -9.50
N LEU A 28 3.19 11.13 -10.44
CA LEU A 28 2.93 10.04 -11.40
C LEU A 28 1.56 10.19 -12.09
N ASN A 29 1.33 11.36 -12.70
CA ASN A 29 0.07 11.66 -13.36
C ASN A 29 -0.18 10.76 -14.58
N GLN A 30 0.87 10.37 -15.29
CA GLN A 30 0.79 9.46 -16.44
C GLN A 30 0.78 8.00 -15.97
N ARG A 31 -0.17 7.20 -16.50
CA ARG A 31 -0.29 5.78 -16.14
C ARG A 31 0.96 4.96 -16.46
N LYS A 32 1.61 5.25 -17.60
CA LYS A 32 2.81 4.53 -18.05
C LYS A 32 3.99 4.67 -17.07
N GLU A 33 4.12 5.82 -16.43
CA GLU A 33 5.18 6.11 -15.47
C GLU A 33 5.03 5.37 -14.13
N ARG A 34 3.84 4.79 -13.85
CA ARG A 34 3.55 4.08 -12.61
C ARG A 34 4.05 2.63 -12.59
N PHE A 35 4.30 2.06 -13.77
CA PHE A 35 4.69 0.65 -13.87
C PHE A 35 5.99 0.36 -13.12
N LEU A 36 7.02 1.14 -13.39
CA LEU A 36 8.34 0.95 -12.77
C LEU A 36 8.31 1.16 -11.25
N PRO A 37 7.70 2.26 -10.70
CA PRO A 37 7.49 2.40 -9.27
C PRO A 37 6.76 1.24 -8.60
N TYR A 38 5.67 0.76 -9.17
CA TYR A 38 4.95 -0.39 -8.61
C TYR A 38 5.80 -1.67 -8.60
N SER A 39 6.58 -1.92 -9.67
CA SER A 39 7.48 -3.06 -9.72
C SER A 39 8.55 -2.98 -8.63
N ILE A 40 9.17 -1.82 -8.44
CA ILE A 40 10.18 -1.59 -7.40
C ILE A 40 9.58 -1.81 -6.00
N ILE A 41 8.43 -1.21 -5.71
CA ILE A 41 7.75 -1.35 -4.41
C ILE A 41 7.40 -2.82 -4.15
N THR A 42 6.88 -3.53 -5.15
CA THR A 42 6.56 -4.96 -5.04
C THR A 42 7.80 -5.77 -4.67
N VAL A 43 8.91 -5.57 -5.38
CA VAL A 43 10.16 -6.28 -5.09
C VAL A 43 10.66 -5.96 -3.68
N CYS A 44 10.67 -4.68 -3.28
CA CYS A 44 11.08 -4.28 -1.94
C CYS A 44 10.23 -4.92 -0.84
N TYR A 45 8.92 -5.01 -1.03
CA TYR A 45 8.01 -5.62 -0.07
C TYR A 45 8.17 -7.14 0.00
N VAL A 46 8.35 -7.81 -1.14
CA VAL A 46 8.63 -9.26 -1.17
C VAL A 46 9.97 -9.56 -0.46
N VAL A 47 11.03 -8.82 -0.77
CA VAL A 47 12.34 -8.99 -0.11
C VAL A 47 12.23 -8.71 1.39
N GLY A 48 11.49 -7.68 1.80
CA GLY A 48 11.22 -7.37 3.19
C GLY A 48 10.44 -8.49 3.90
N ALA A 49 9.42 -9.06 3.25
CA ALA A 49 8.66 -10.19 3.77
C ALA A 49 9.53 -11.45 3.96
N LEU A 50 10.33 -11.80 2.96
CA LEU A 50 11.26 -12.93 3.03
C LEU A 50 12.32 -12.73 4.12
N TYR A 51 12.84 -11.52 4.27
CA TYR A 51 13.77 -11.19 5.35
C TYR A 51 13.12 -11.42 6.72
N LEU A 52 11.90 -10.90 6.94
CA LEU A 52 11.17 -11.08 8.20
C LEU A 52 10.87 -12.56 8.47
N PHE A 53 10.49 -13.31 7.44
CA PHE A 53 10.27 -14.75 7.54
C PHE A 53 11.53 -15.48 7.98
N ASN A 54 12.68 -15.18 7.39
CA ASN A 54 13.97 -15.84 7.71
C ASN A 54 14.47 -15.54 9.12
N ILE A 55 14.16 -14.38 9.69
CA ILE A 55 14.53 -14.05 11.09
C ILE A 55 13.48 -14.51 12.11
N ASN A 56 12.51 -15.32 11.70
CA ASN A 56 11.40 -15.79 12.53
C ASN A 56 10.63 -14.63 13.21
N ALA A 57 10.42 -13.51 12.49
CA ALA A 57 9.61 -12.42 12.98
C ALA A 57 8.12 -12.85 13.14
N PRO A 58 7.34 -12.15 13.98
CA PRO A 58 5.92 -12.45 14.15
C PRO A 58 5.18 -12.57 12.80
N THR A 59 4.35 -13.60 12.68
CA THR A 59 3.69 -13.99 11.42
C THR A 59 2.96 -12.82 10.75
N TRP A 60 2.26 -11.99 11.52
CA TRP A 60 1.53 -10.84 10.99
C TRP A 60 2.41 -9.81 10.29
N MET A 61 3.71 -9.69 10.66
CA MET A 61 4.62 -8.71 10.05
C MET A 61 5.00 -9.08 8.62
N TRP A 62 5.43 -10.32 8.37
CA TRP A 62 5.81 -10.72 7.02
C TRP A 62 4.58 -10.94 6.13
N MET A 63 3.46 -11.43 6.70
CA MET A 63 2.19 -11.53 5.97
C MET A 63 1.67 -10.16 5.52
N PHE A 64 1.79 -9.13 6.38
CA PHE A 64 1.43 -7.76 6.01
C PHE A 64 2.23 -7.26 4.79
N LEU A 65 3.57 -7.45 4.80
CA LEU A 65 4.40 -7.04 3.66
C LEU A 65 4.08 -7.84 2.40
N PHE A 66 3.79 -9.13 2.54
CA PHE A 66 3.38 -9.95 1.41
C PHE A 66 2.02 -9.49 0.84
N GLY A 67 1.05 -9.19 1.69
CA GLY A 67 -0.23 -8.62 1.30
C GLY A 67 -0.08 -7.24 0.63
N ALA A 68 0.82 -6.40 1.13
CA ALA A 68 1.14 -5.12 0.51
C ALA A 68 1.80 -5.29 -0.86
N ALA A 69 2.68 -6.28 -1.05
CA ALA A 69 3.25 -6.64 -2.33
C ALA A 69 2.18 -7.11 -3.33
N MET A 70 1.25 -7.96 -2.88
CA MET A 70 0.11 -8.40 -3.70
C MET A 70 -0.78 -7.22 -4.10
N SER A 71 -1.07 -6.30 -3.17
CA SER A 71 -1.84 -5.08 -3.46
C SER A 71 -1.14 -4.19 -4.49
N ALA A 72 0.20 -4.08 -4.43
CA ALA A 72 0.98 -3.35 -5.42
C ALA A 72 0.94 -4.02 -6.80
N LEU A 73 1.04 -5.37 -6.85
CA LEU A 73 0.89 -6.15 -8.09
C LEU A 73 -0.50 -5.96 -8.72
N VAL A 74 -1.55 -6.11 -7.94
CA VAL A 74 -2.92 -5.89 -8.41
C VAL A 74 -3.09 -4.46 -8.92
N SER A 75 -2.58 -3.47 -8.16
CA SER A 75 -2.60 -2.06 -8.58
C SER A 75 -1.85 -1.85 -9.89
N MET A 76 -0.73 -2.54 -10.11
CA MET A 76 0.05 -2.48 -11.35
C MET A 76 -0.75 -3.05 -12.52
N VAL A 77 -1.39 -4.22 -12.36
CA VAL A 77 -2.23 -4.84 -13.39
C VAL A 77 -3.44 -3.96 -13.71
N VAL A 78 -4.15 -3.48 -12.70
CA VAL A 78 -5.31 -2.59 -12.91
C VAL A 78 -4.89 -1.30 -13.62
N ASN A 79 -3.70 -0.78 -13.35
CA ASN A 79 -3.19 0.45 -13.94
C ASN A 79 -3.04 0.38 -15.48
N PHE A 80 -2.99 -0.81 -16.10
CA PHE A 80 -3.04 -0.94 -17.56
C PHE A 80 -4.37 -0.44 -18.13
N PHE A 81 -5.46 -0.69 -17.43
CA PHE A 81 -6.82 -0.41 -17.90
C PHE A 81 -7.39 0.84 -17.22
N TRP A 82 -7.13 1.00 -15.91
CA TRP A 82 -7.77 2.01 -15.10
C TRP A 82 -6.86 2.49 -13.96
N LYS A 83 -6.89 3.80 -13.68
CA LYS A 83 -6.07 4.43 -12.63
C LYS A 83 -6.64 4.11 -11.26
N ILE A 84 -5.86 3.44 -10.39
CA ILE A 84 -6.23 3.16 -9.00
C ILE A 84 -5.40 4.05 -8.04
N SER A 85 -5.94 4.35 -6.85
CA SER A 85 -5.25 5.18 -5.86
C SER A 85 -4.33 4.36 -4.97
N ALA A 86 -3.01 4.49 -5.14
CA ALA A 86 -2.02 3.82 -4.31
C ALA A 86 -2.08 4.22 -2.83
N HIS A 87 -2.38 5.50 -2.54
CA HIS A 87 -2.53 5.97 -1.16
C HIS A 87 -3.73 5.31 -0.47
N MET A 88 -4.82 5.12 -1.21
CA MET A 88 -6.00 4.44 -0.69
C MET A 88 -5.77 2.94 -0.52
N ALA A 89 -4.96 2.33 -1.39
CA ALA A 89 -4.53 0.94 -1.23
C ALA A 89 -3.67 0.77 0.05
N GLY A 90 -2.77 1.71 0.32
CA GLY A 90 -1.97 1.70 1.54
C GLY A 90 -2.81 1.76 2.83
N ILE A 91 -3.74 2.73 2.92
CA ILE A 91 -4.59 2.86 4.11
C ILE A 91 -5.59 1.71 4.23
N GLY A 92 -6.10 1.21 3.10
CA GLY A 92 -6.94 0.01 3.05
C GLY A 92 -6.21 -1.23 3.57
N GLY A 93 -4.95 -1.42 3.17
CA GLY A 93 -4.10 -2.50 3.67
C GLY A 93 -3.86 -2.41 5.19
N LEU A 94 -3.62 -1.21 5.71
CA LEU A 94 -3.46 -1.02 7.15
C LEU A 94 -4.75 -1.33 7.93
N ILE A 95 -5.91 -0.91 7.42
CA ILE A 95 -7.21 -1.27 8.01
C ILE A 95 -7.40 -2.80 7.96
N GLY A 96 -7.07 -3.44 6.85
CA GLY A 96 -7.12 -4.90 6.70
C GLY A 96 -6.27 -5.63 7.73
N LEU A 97 -5.03 -5.16 7.97
CA LEU A 97 -4.15 -5.69 9.00
C LEU A 97 -4.76 -5.56 10.40
N LEU A 98 -5.24 -4.37 10.75
CA LEU A 98 -5.83 -4.12 12.07
C LEU A 98 -7.07 -4.98 12.30
N CYS A 99 -7.96 -5.10 11.30
CA CYS A 99 -9.12 -5.98 11.36
C CYS A 99 -8.71 -7.45 11.53
N LYS A 100 -7.66 -7.90 10.82
CA LYS A 100 -7.16 -9.26 10.94
C LYS A 100 -6.61 -9.53 12.34
N ILE A 101 -5.77 -8.65 12.87
CA ILE A 101 -5.21 -8.78 14.23
C ILE A 101 -6.35 -8.76 15.27
N ASN A 102 -7.34 -7.89 15.11
CA ASN A 102 -8.47 -7.82 16.04
C ASN A 102 -9.34 -9.08 16.04
N ASN A 103 -9.51 -9.72 14.85
CA ASN A 103 -10.36 -10.91 14.71
C ASN A 103 -9.65 -12.22 15.08
N TYR A 104 -8.35 -12.31 14.85
CA TYR A 104 -7.57 -13.55 14.99
C TYR A 104 -6.43 -13.44 16.01
N GLY A 105 -6.26 -12.29 16.65
CA GLY A 105 -5.29 -12.09 17.73
C GLY A 105 -5.78 -12.69 19.05
N ASP A 106 -4.88 -12.70 20.04
CA ASP A 106 -5.13 -13.31 21.36
C ASP A 106 -6.15 -12.55 22.24
N GLY A 107 -6.87 -11.59 21.68
CA GLY A 107 -7.94 -10.85 22.36
C GLY A 107 -7.48 -9.94 23.52
N VAL A 108 -6.17 -9.72 23.67
CA VAL A 108 -5.60 -8.93 24.77
C VAL A 108 -5.94 -7.44 24.64
N PHE A 109 -6.11 -6.96 23.40
CA PHE A 109 -6.42 -5.55 23.13
C PHE A 109 -7.58 -5.44 22.14
N ASP A 110 -8.56 -4.61 22.47
CA ASP A 110 -9.60 -4.20 21.53
C ASP A 110 -9.03 -3.12 20.59
N LEU A 111 -8.86 -3.46 19.32
CA LEU A 111 -8.35 -2.56 18.29
C LEU A 111 -9.46 -1.75 17.59
N MET A 112 -10.74 -1.96 17.95
CA MET A 112 -11.87 -1.26 17.31
C MET A 112 -11.75 0.26 17.34
N PRO A 113 -11.31 0.93 18.43
CA PRO A 113 -11.13 2.38 18.42
C PRO A 113 -10.11 2.83 17.37
N ILE A 114 -8.99 2.11 17.21
CA ILE A 114 -7.95 2.43 16.24
C ILE A 114 -8.48 2.20 14.81
N ILE A 115 -9.22 1.12 14.59
CA ILE A 115 -9.85 0.82 13.29
C ILE A 115 -10.81 1.95 12.90
N CYS A 116 -11.65 2.43 13.83
CA CYS A 116 -12.55 3.57 13.59
C CYS A 116 -11.79 4.84 13.19
N VAL A 117 -10.72 5.17 13.91
CA VAL A 117 -9.85 6.32 13.56
C VAL A 117 -9.25 6.16 12.17
N MET A 118 -8.80 4.94 11.81
CA MET A 118 -8.23 4.67 10.49
C MET A 118 -9.27 4.77 9.36
N ILE A 119 -10.52 4.36 9.61
CA ILE A 119 -11.62 4.52 8.64
C ILE A 119 -11.93 6.01 8.41
N ILE A 120 -12.00 6.81 9.48
CA ILE A 120 -12.18 8.27 9.38
C ILE A 120 -11.03 8.89 8.59
N THR A 121 -9.79 8.50 8.91
CA THR A 121 -8.57 8.97 8.20
C THR A 121 -8.61 8.59 6.72
N ALA A 122 -9.09 7.39 6.38
CA ALA A 122 -9.29 6.96 5.00
C ALA A 122 -10.33 7.83 4.28
N GLY A 123 -11.41 8.20 4.95
CA GLY A 123 -12.42 9.14 4.43
C GLY A 123 -11.82 10.52 4.12
N ILE A 124 -11.07 11.10 5.05
CA ILE A 124 -10.40 12.40 4.88
C ILE A 124 -9.38 12.32 3.73
N LEU A 125 -8.53 11.28 3.72
CA LEU A 125 -7.55 11.07 2.66
C LEU A 125 -8.24 10.92 1.29
N GLY A 126 -9.30 10.11 1.18
CA GLY A 126 -10.05 9.89 -0.04
C GLY A 126 -10.67 11.17 -0.57
N THR A 127 -11.33 11.95 0.29
CA THR A 127 -11.89 13.26 -0.03
C THR A 127 -10.82 14.22 -0.54
N SER A 128 -9.66 14.26 0.12
CA SER A 128 -8.51 15.07 -0.34
C SER A 128 -8.05 14.68 -1.74
N ARG A 129 -8.00 13.38 -2.07
CA ARG A 129 -7.61 12.92 -3.41
C ARG A 129 -8.61 13.30 -4.50
N ILE A 130 -9.90 13.31 -4.16
CA ILE A 130 -10.97 13.76 -5.07
C ILE A 130 -10.93 15.28 -5.22
N ALA A 131 -10.84 16.02 -4.12
CA ALA A 131 -10.78 17.50 -4.14
C ALA A 131 -9.59 18.05 -4.92
N MET A 132 -8.46 17.34 -4.89
CA MET A 132 -7.25 17.67 -5.70
C MET A 132 -7.36 17.20 -7.15
N GLU A 133 -8.49 16.70 -7.61
CA GLU A 133 -8.73 16.16 -8.96
C GLU A 133 -7.75 15.06 -9.41
N ARG A 134 -7.11 14.37 -8.44
CA ARG A 134 -6.13 13.32 -8.72
C ARG A 134 -6.77 11.97 -9.01
N HIS A 135 -7.94 11.72 -8.39
CA HIS A 135 -8.69 10.47 -8.49
C HIS A 135 -10.20 10.72 -8.47
N THR A 136 -10.94 9.84 -9.13
CA THR A 136 -12.41 9.77 -9.01
C THR A 136 -12.79 8.97 -7.76
N LEU A 137 -14.05 9.10 -7.33
CA LEU A 137 -14.60 8.34 -6.21
C LEU A 137 -14.37 6.82 -6.37
N TRP A 138 -14.63 6.29 -7.56
CA TRP A 138 -14.45 4.86 -7.84
C TRP A 138 -13.00 4.40 -7.74
N GLN A 139 -12.05 5.25 -8.14
CA GLN A 139 -10.60 4.96 -8.02
C GLN A 139 -10.13 4.95 -6.56
N VAL A 140 -10.75 5.77 -5.73
CA VAL A 140 -10.54 5.81 -4.27
C VAL A 140 -11.08 4.54 -3.62
N ILE A 141 -12.34 4.19 -3.89
CA ILE A 141 -12.99 2.98 -3.35
C ILE A 141 -12.24 1.72 -3.78
N ALA A 142 -11.93 1.58 -5.07
CA ALA A 142 -11.17 0.43 -5.56
C ALA A 142 -9.79 0.33 -4.93
N GLY A 143 -9.13 1.46 -4.64
CA GLY A 143 -7.86 1.49 -3.91
C GLY A 143 -8.00 0.89 -2.51
N VAL A 144 -8.95 1.38 -1.72
CA VAL A 144 -9.21 0.87 -0.35
C VAL A 144 -9.51 -0.63 -0.38
N LEU A 145 -10.43 -1.06 -1.25
CA LEU A 145 -10.82 -2.46 -1.36
C LEU A 145 -9.64 -3.36 -1.76
N ASN A 146 -8.83 -2.93 -2.73
CA ASN A 146 -7.64 -3.68 -3.14
C ASN A 146 -6.67 -3.87 -1.97
N GLY A 147 -6.31 -2.79 -1.27
CA GLY A 147 -5.40 -2.87 -0.12
C GLY A 147 -5.97 -3.74 1.00
N PHE A 148 -7.23 -3.49 1.37
CA PHE A 148 -7.91 -4.24 2.43
C PHE A 148 -7.96 -5.74 2.13
N LEU A 149 -8.47 -6.12 0.96
CA LEU A 149 -8.64 -7.54 0.60
C LEU A 149 -7.29 -8.26 0.50
N CYS A 150 -6.30 -7.66 -0.17
CA CYS A 150 -4.98 -8.29 -0.31
C CYS A 150 -4.30 -8.55 1.05
N VAL A 151 -4.47 -7.67 2.03
CA VAL A 151 -3.83 -7.84 3.35
C VAL A 151 -4.67 -8.72 4.27
N TYR A 152 -6.01 -8.54 4.26
CA TYR A 152 -6.89 -9.30 5.15
C TYR A 152 -6.95 -10.79 4.80
N MET A 153 -6.90 -11.13 3.50
CA MET A 153 -7.06 -12.52 3.02
C MET A 153 -5.77 -13.35 3.10
N ILE A 154 -4.60 -12.73 3.20
CA ILE A 154 -3.31 -13.42 3.41
C ILE A 154 -3.06 -13.67 4.89
#